data_226bbb199d54829a627beb2d18aaf497
#
_entry.id   226bbb199d54829a627beb2d18aaf497
#
_cell.length_a   1.000
_cell.length_b   1.000
_cell.length_c   1.000
_cell.angle_alpha   90.00
_cell.angle_beta   90.00
_cell.angle_gamma   90.00
#
_symmetry.space_group_name_H-M   'P 1'
#
loop_
_entity.id
_entity.type
_entity.pdbx_description
1 polymer ?
#
loop_
_entity_poly.entity_id
_entity_poly.type
_entity_poly.pdbx_seq_one_letter_code
_entity_poly.pdbx_strand_id
1 'polypeptide(L)'
;VKRSSIRLRGISGEVKGRVWESPTLLRAGRLASLEIVLDDSSVSRRHAEVRFADGRWFVRDLESTNGTYVNGVRIGPGEQPLRPRDIVQFGKVAVVVEPEEPGSDGPPSNQHVVAAVPSNFEVGLERIAFTRDQLPRAGDQLKALLRAGHHAAHTHNEDQLLDNILNDAVSVLDAQRGAIVLAEGDGPEPQFKLRALAVGHGEPAGRFHYSKKLTHRVFAKGESVLYSTLTQDDEIKVTQSMHEGAMASVLCVLLRTPRRRLGVLHLDRGLFQNPFTEDDLILADALAAHVSAAIESAQLFRKQKDFFLKTITILAQAVELRDDYTGGHTRRVTRYATLLARQLELPDDQLELVKLGTPLHDIGKIGIDDAVLRKPGRLTAAEFAAMQEHTTKGAEILSTMPELRPIIPIVRNHHERWDGTGYPDRLAGEEIPLLARIVAVADAFDAMTSDRPYHENRKGRPAKAAFAEVEKQAGRQFDPACAAAFLAIREAVIQVMKEELPSSDAGSAVLPPLNSHETADQAHFPTNAHLGG
;
A
#
# COMPACT_ATOMS: atom_id res chain seq x y z
N VAL A 1 -14.74 43.72 5.03
CA VAL A 1 -14.56 42.27 5.05
C VAL A 1 -15.91 41.68 5.42
N LYS A 2 -16.66 41.08 4.45
CA LYS A 2 -17.89 40.34 4.71
C LYS A 2 -17.51 39.18 5.66
N ARG A 3 -18.08 39.14 6.86
CA ARG A 3 -17.96 38.00 7.77
C ARG A 3 -18.77 36.87 7.17
N SER A 4 -18.13 35.81 6.77
CA SER A 4 -18.71 34.57 6.27
C SER A 4 -19.37 33.86 7.46
N SER A 5 -20.69 33.64 7.43
CA SER A 5 -21.40 32.86 8.43
C SER A 5 -21.30 31.38 8.10
N ILE A 6 -21.13 30.50 9.11
CA ILE A 6 -21.27 29.07 8.90
C ILE A 6 -22.72 28.67 8.99
N ARG A 7 -23.15 27.80 8.09
CA ARG A 7 -24.46 27.12 8.18
C ARG A 7 -24.24 25.62 8.36
N LEU A 8 -24.84 25.07 9.38
CA LEU A 8 -24.84 23.64 9.67
C LEU A 8 -26.25 23.09 9.50
N ARG A 9 -26.40 22.00 8.75
CA ARG A 9 -27.69 21.32 8.59
C ARG A 9 -27.62 19.93 9.20
N GLY A 10 -28.61 19.60 10.05
CA GLY A 10 -28.78 18.26 10.59
C GLY A 10 -29.13 17.25 9.51
N ILE A 11 -28.40 16.12 9.49
CA ILE A 11 -28.58 15.06 8.49
C ILE A 11 -28.99 13.72 9.09
N SER A 12 -28.97 13.57 10.43
CA SER A 12 -29.36 12.34 11.13
C SER A 12 -30.33 12.59 12.28
N GLY A 13 -31.06 11.55 12.68
CA GLY A 13 -31.94 11.54 13.85
C GLY A 13 -33.04 12.63 13.86
N GLU A 14 -33.44 13.07 15.04
CA GLU A 14 -34.48 14.07 15.23
C GLU A 14 -34.10 15.48 14.75
N VAL A 15 -32.82 15.70 14.43
CA VAL A 15 -32.36 17.00 13.95
C VAL A 15 -32.30 17.10 12.43
N LYS A 16 -32.70 16.06 11.72
CA LYS A 16 -32.68 16.02 10.26
C LYS A 16 -33.47 17.19 9.65
N GLY A 17 -32.80 17.99 8.82
CA GLY A 17 -33.36 19.17 8.16
C GLY A 17 -33.29 20.44 8.99
N ARG A 18 -32.98 20.40 10.30
CA ARG A 18 -32.74 21.62 11.08
C ARG A 18 -31.48 22.32 10.62
N VAL A 19 -31.51 23.64 10.59
CA VAL A 19 -30.37 24.48 10.16
C VAL A 19 -30.00 25.44 11.30
N TRP A 20 -28.69 25.53 11.55
CA TRP A 20 -28.11 26.49 12.48
C TRP A 20 -27.11 27.36 11.74
N GLU A 21 -27.14 28.64 12.03
CA GLU A 21 -26.27 29.62 11.40
C GLU A 21 -25.67 30.56 12.44
N SER A 22 -24.39 30.88 12.27
CA SER A 22 -23.70 31.86 13.10
C SER A 22 -22.54 32.52 12.37
N PRO A 23 -22.31 33.81 12.65
CA PRO A 23 -21.12 34.51 12.12
C PRO A 23 -19.85 34.30 12.99
N THR A 24 -19.94 33.65 14.17
CA THR A 24 -18.80 33.60 15.10
C THR A 24 -18.62 32.26 15.82
N LEU A 25 -19.70 31.72 16.43
CA LEU A 25 -19.62 30.54 17.32
C LEU A 25 -20.93 29.77 17.35
N LEU A 26 -20.86 28.45 17.33
CA LEU A 26 -21.95 27.51 17.58
C LEU A 26 -21.47 26.45 18.57
N ARG A 27 -22.13 26.30 19.69
CA ARG A 27 -21.87 25.26 20.68
C ARG A 27 -22.89 24.15 20.55
N ALA A 28 -22.43 22.92 20.46
CA ALA A 28 -23.26 21.74 20.30
C ALA A 28 -23.27 20.89 21.56
N GLY A 29 -24.46 20.38 21.91
CA GLY A 29 -24.60 19.48 23.03
C GLY A 29 -26.06 19.30 23.45
N ARG A 30 -26.28 18.57 24.53
CA ARG A 30 -27.64 18.24 25.04
C ARG A 30 -28.28 19.32 25.90
N LEU A 31 -27.52 20.35 26.34
CA LEU A 31 -28.07 21.43 27.12
C LEU A 31 -28.94 22.34 26.25
N ALA A 32 -30.17 22.66 26.75
CA ALA A 32 -31.10 23.54 26.04
C ALA A 32 -30.63 24.99 25.88
N SER A 33 -29.57 25.39 26.59
CA SER A 33 -28.98 26.73 26.50
C SER A 33 -27.90 26.87 25.38
N LEU A 34 -27.67 25.84 24.61
CA LEU A 34 -26.70 25.84 23.52
C LEU A 34 -27.34 26.19 22.18
N GLU A 35 -26.57 26.70 21.25
CA GLU A 35 -27.02 27.06 19.90
C GLU A 35 -27.50 25.84 19.11
N ILE A 36 -26.76 24.72 19.23
CA ILE A 36 -27.08 23.43 18.61
C ILE A 36 -27.51 22.47 19.72
N VAL A 37 -28.82 22.39 19.98
CA VAL A 37 -29.39 21.46 20.96
C VAL A 37 -29.62 20.11 20.27
N LEU A 38 -28.92 19.08 20.76
CA LEU A 38 -28.97 17.72 20.26
C LEU A 38 -29.45 16.79 21.40
N ASP A 39 -30.76 16.47 21.40
CA ASP A 39 -31.35 15.61 22.43
C ASP A 39 -31.17 14.14 22.11
N ASP A 40 -29.93 13.67 22.23
CA ASP A 40 -29.52 12.29 22.01
C ASP A 40 -28.60 11.82 23.15
N SER A 41 -28.83 10.61 23.65
CA SER A 41 -28.08 10.05 24.78
C SER A 41 -26.56 9.88 24.50
N SER A 42 -26.17 9.79 23.24
CA SER A 42 -24.75 9.72 22.82
C SER A 42 -24.06 11.08 22.83
N VAL A 43 -24.81 12.19 22.96
CA VAL A 43 -24.27 13.55 22.96
C VAL A 43 -24.06 14.03 24.40
N SER A 44 -22.88 14.53 24.72
CA SER A 44 -22.56 15.11 26.02
C SER A 44 -23.33 16.43 26.27
N ARG A 45 -23.52 16.82 27.52
CA ARG A 45 -24.21 18.08 27.87
C ARG A 45 -23.60 19.30 27.17
N ARG A 46 -22.26 19.39 27.15
CA ARG A 46 -21.47 20.29 26.31
C ARG A 46 -20.54 19.36 25.51
N HIS A 47 -20.74 19.26 24.21
CA HIS A 47 -20.07 18.23 23.40
C HIS A 47 -18.94 18.81 22.57
N ALA A 48 -19.22 19.85 21.80
CA ALA A 48 -18.23 20.48 20.93
C ALA A 48 -18.57 21.96 20.70
N GLU A 49 -17.62 22.70 20.15
CA GLU A 49 -17.82 24.06 19.68
C GLU A 49 -17.29 24.22 18.25
N VAL A 50 -18.01 25.00 17.45
CA VAL A 50 -17.62 25.39 16.10
C VAL A 50 -17.42 26.90 16.10
N ARG A 51 -16.20 27.36 15.82
CA ARG A 51 -15.83 28.76 15.93
C ARG A 51 -15.08 29.28 14.69
N PHE A 52 -15.21 30.58 14.44
CA PHE A 52 -14.46 31.27 13.39
C PHE A 52 -13.19 31.87 13.97
N ALA A 53 -12.02 31.49 13.39
CA ALA A 53 -10.71 32.03 13.73
C ALA A 53 -9.83 32.07 12.48
N ASP A 54 -8.96 33.05 12.37
CA ASP A 54 -7.96 33.20 11.30
C ASP A 54 -8.54 33.03 9.87
N GLY A 55 -9.76 33.55 9.66
CA GLY A 55 -10.42 33.49 8.36
C GLY A 55 -11.03 32.13 8.00
N ARG A 56 -11.11 31.20 8.93
CA ARG A 56 -11.64 29.83 8.73
C ARG A 56 -12.51 29.37 9.88
N TRP A 57 -13.31 28.36 9.63
CA TRP A 57 -14.11 27.70 10.66
C TRP A 57 -13.38 26.48 11.19
N PHE A 58 -13.46 26.28 12.50
CA PHE A 58 -12.86 25.15 13.21
C PHE A 58 -13.90 24.50 14.11
N VAL A 59 -13.79 23.18 14.30
CA VAL A 59 -14.52 22.43 15.33
C VAL A 59 -13.53 21.92 16.38
N ARG A 60 -13.96 21.96 17.65
CA ARG A 60 -13.19 21.44 18.79
C ARG A 60 -14.10 20.60 19.66
N ASP A 61 -13.64 19.43 20.04
CA ASP A 61 -14.30 18.58 21.04
C ASP A 61 -14.09 19.14 22.46
N LEU A 62 -15.13 19.13 23.26
CA LEU A 62 -15.09 19.62 24.64
C LEU A 62 -15.01 18.47 25.66
N GLU A 63 -14.12 17.51 25.42
CA GLU A 63 -13.93 16.29 26.21
C GLU A 63 -15.24 15.47 26.28
N SER A 64 -15.88 15.32 25.15
CA SER A 64 -17.14 14.58 25.07
C SER A 64 -16.93 13.08 25.29
N THR A 65 -17.93 12.41 25.85
CA THR A 65 -17.87 10.97 26.18
C THR A 65 -17.66 10.10 24.92
N ASN A 66 -18.37 10.40 23.84
CA ASN A 66 -18.35 9.59 22.61
C ASN A 66 -17.51 10.21 21.49
N GLY A 67 -16.94 11.40 21.71
CA GLY A 67 -16.08 12.09 20.76
C GLY A 67 -16.82 12.83 19.65
N THR A 68 -16.11 13.79 19.06
CA THR A 68 -16.52 14.53 17.86
C THR A 68 -15.74 13.99 16.67
N TYR A 69 -16.40 13.87 15.52
CA TYR A 69 -15.78 13.35 14.29
C TYR A 69 -15.99 14.34 13.15
N VAL A 70 -15.02 14.46 12.26
CA VAL A 70 -15.12 15.19 11.00
C VAL A 70 -14.88 14.22 9.87
N ASN A 71 -15.88 14.05 8.99
CA ASN A 71 -15.85 13.09 7.89
C ASN A 71 -15.50 11.66 8.36
N GLY A 72 -16.04 11.23 9.50
CA GLY A 72 -15.83 9.91 10.09
C GLY A 72 -14.50 9.74 10.86
N VAL A 73 -13.63 10.76 10.90
CA VAL A 73 -12.38 10.73 11.67
C VAL A 73 -12.57 11.44 13.00
N ARG A 74 -12.27 10.74 14.10
CA ARG A 74 -12.32 11.34 15.44
C ARG A 74 -11.28 12.45 15.53
N ILE A 75 -11.70 13.64 15.94
CA ILE A 75 -10.77 14.76 16.16
C ILE A 75 -9.99 14.57 17.46
N GLY A 76 -8.71 14.97 17.43
CA GLY A 76 -7.84 14.97 18.60
C GLY A 76 -8.16 16.12 19.57
N PRO A 77 -7.33 16.35 20.60
CA PRO A 77 -7.54 17.40 21.61
C PRO A 77 -7.38 18.83 21.05
N GLY A 78 -7.04 18.98 19.78
CA GLY A 78 -6.89 20.27 19.10
C GLY A 78 -8.15 20.68 18.34
N GLU A 79 -8.00 21.75 17.56
CA GLU A 79 -9.03 22.25 16.66
C GLU A 79 -8.85 21.69 15.26
N GLN A 80 -9.95 21.25 14.65
CA GLN A 80 -9.98 20.73 13.29
C GLN A 80 -10.63 21.76 12.36
N PRO A 81 -9.97 22.21 11.28
CA PRO A 81 -10.56 23.11 10.33
C PRO A 81 -11.72 22.45 9.57
N LEU A 82 -12.79 23.22 9.39
CA LEU A 82 -14.00 22.81 8.66
C LEU A 82 -14.01 23.44 7.26
N ARG A 83 -14.44 22.67 6.30
CA ARG A 83 -14.67 23.09 4.91
C ARG A 83 -16.16 22.95 4.56
N PRO A 84 -16.65 23.70 3.58
CA PRO A 84 -17.97 23.47 3.03
C PRO A 84 -18.16 21.99 2.66
N ARG A 85 -19.31 21.42 3.05
CA ARG A 85 -19.70 20.02 2.88
C ARG A 85 -19.01 19.01 3.80
N ASP A 86 -18.20 19.44 4.76
CA ASP A 86 -17.73 18.53 5.81
C ASP A 86 -18.91 18.05 6.66
N ILE A 87 -18.88 16.77 7.04
CA ILE A 87 -19.84 16.20 7.97
C ILE A 87 -19.20 16.21 9.34
N VAL A 88 -19.83 16.91 10.28
CA VAL A 88 -19.45 16.93 11.69
C VAL A 88 -20.40 16.04 12.47
N GLN A 89 -19.85 15.10 13.23
CA GLN A 89 -20.64 14.16 14.01
C GLN A 89 -20.35 14.34 15.50
N PHE A 90 -21.41 14.49 16.28
CA PHE A 90 -21.42 14.66 17.74
C PHE A 90 -22.02 13.39 18.36
N GLY A 91 -21.21 12.45 18.82
CA GLY A 91 -21.69 11.13 19.19
C GLY A 91 -22.33 10.40 17.99
N LYS A 92 -23.65 10.15 18.02
CA LYS A 92 -24.39 9.54 16.89
C LYS A 92 -25.10 10.55 15.99
N VAL A 93 -25.11 11.83 16.35
CA VAL A 93 -25.82 12.88 15.61
C VAL A 93 -24.90 13.57 14.63
N ALA A 94 -25.28 13.60 13.36
CA ALA A 94 -24.47 14.18 12.28
C ALA A 94 -25.12 15.45 11.71
N VAL A 95 -24.27 16.43 11.39
CA VAL A 95 -24.61 17.67 10.70
C VAL A 95 -23.65 17.89 9.53
N VAL A 96 -24.08 18.59 8.48
CA VAL A 96 -23.25 18.95 7.34
C VAL A 96 -23.01 20.46 7.32
N VAL A 97 -21.79 20.86 6.98
CA VAL A 97 -21.42 22.26 6.72
C VAL A 97 -21.95 22.65 5.34
N GLU A 98 -22.94 23.55 5.28
CA GLU A 98 -23.47 24.03 4.00
C GLU A 98 -22.46 24.96 3.30
N PRO A 99 -22.34 24.89 1.97
CA PRO A 99 -21.60 25.89 1.22
C PRO A 99 -22.27 27.26 1.33
N GLU A 100 -21.50 28.34 1.36
CA GLU A 100 -22.05 29.68 1.17
C GLU A 100 -22.75 29.74 -0.20
N GLU A 101 -24.00 30.21 -0.24
CA GLU A 101 -24.64 30.48 -1.52
C GLU A 101 -23.84 31.58 -2.22
N PRO A 102 -23.29 31.34 -3.43
CA PRO A 102 -22.71 32.41 -4.19
C PRO A 102 -23.81 33.40 -4.52
N GLY A 103 -23.58 34.66 -4.19
CA GLY A 103 -24.43 35.75 -4.67
C GLY A 103 -24.64 35.58 -6.17
N SER A 104 -25.89 35.66 -6.58
CA SER A 104 -26.38 35.50 -7.94
C SER A 104 -25.69 36.44 -8.91
N ASP A 105 -24.58 36.03 -9.55
CA ASP A 105 -24.06 36.63 -10.77
C ASP A 105 -23.02 35.68 -11.39
N GLY A 106 -23.52 34.73 -12.15
CA GLY A 106 -22.76 33.86 -13.05
C GLY A 106 -23.69 32.85 -13.74
N PRO A 107 -23.57 32.63 -15.06
CA PRO A 107 -24.46 31.69 -15.73
C PRO A 107 -24.30 30.30 -15.14
N PRO A 108 -25.39 29.55 -14.88
CA PRO A 108 -25.32 28.22 -14.36
C PRO A 108 -24.57 27.32 -15.34
N SER A 109 -23.48 26.74 -14.91
CA SER A 109 -22.83 25.66 -15.65
C SER A 109 -23.76 24.45 -15.60
N ASN A 110 -24.64 24.32 -16.58
CA ASN A 110 -25.54 23.20 -16.77
C ASN A 110 -24.72 21.95 -17.11
N GLN A 111 -24.34 21.21 -16.09
CA GLN A 111 -23.84 19.83 -16.24
C GLN A 111 -24.96 18.91 -15.78
N HIS A 112 -25.58 18.18 -16.69
CA HIS A 112 -26.68 17.26 -16.42
C HIS A 112 -26.20 16.00 -15.70
N VAL A 113 -25.97 16.12 -14.40
CA VAL A 113 -25.95 14.98 -13.48
C VAL A 113 -27.40 14.69 -13.13
N VAL A 114 -27.92 13.53 -13.52
CA VAL A 114 -29.29 13.10 -13.24
C VAL A 114 -29.47 12.92 -11.74
N ALA A 115 -28.47 12.34 -11.06
CA ALA A 115 -28.40 12.21 -9.61
C ALA A 115 -26.95 12.26 -9.13
N ALA A 116 -26.73 12.85 -7.97
CA ALA A 116 -25.47 12.84 -7.25
C ALA A 116 -25.72 12.47 -5.79
N VAL A 117 -25.00 11.48 -5.28
CA VAL A 117 -25.09 11.04 -3.89
C VAL A 117 -23.80 11.43 -3.19
N PRO A 118 -23.89 12.19 -2.06
CA PRO A 118 -22.74 12.40 -1.20
C PRO A 118 -22.20 11.05 -0.75
N SER A 119 -20.95 10.79 -1.10
CA SER A 119 -20.35 9.50 -0.89
C SER A 119 -19.75 9.44 0.52
N ASN A 120 -20.45 8.75 1.45
CA ASN A 120 -20.00 8.51 2.82
C ASN A 120 -20.06 7.01 3.10
N PHE A 121 -18.95 6.44 3.61
CA PHE A 121 -18.79 5.01 3.87
C PHE A 121 -19.88 4.45 4.81
N GLU A 122 -20.17 5.14 5.93
CA GLU A 122 -21.14 4.67 6.91
C GLU A 122 -22.59 4.77 6.39
N VAL A 123 -22.91 5.85 5.69
CA VAL A 123 -24.22 6.05 5.07
C VAL A 123 -24.49 5.02 3.97
N GLY A 124 -23.45 4.60 3.23
CA GLY A 124 -23.54 3.52 2.24
C GLY A 124 -23.93 2.18 2.90
N LEU A 125 -23.31 1.83 4.02
CA LEU A 125 -23.60 0.60 4.76
C LEU A 125 -24.99 0.63 5.42
N GLU A 126 -25.38 1.75 6.03
CA GLU A 126 -26.72 1.89 6.65
C GLU A 126 -27.85 1.81 5.62
N ARG A 127 -27.67 2.39 4.42
CA ARG A 127 -28.65 2.30 3.33
C ARG A 127 -28.90 0.87 2.87
N ILE A 128 -27.87 0.02 2.84
CA ILE A 128 -28.04 -1.42 2.53
C ILE A 128 -28.87 -2.13 3.60
N ALA A 129 -28.74 -1.75 4.87
CA ALA A 129 -29.47 -2.35 5.97
C ALA A 129 -30.97 -1.95 5.99
N PHE A 130 -31.31 -0.73 5.57
CA PHE A 130 -32.67 -0.21 5.61
C PHE A 130 -33.55 -0.56 4.40
N THR A 131 -32.97 -0.97 3.25
CA THR A 131 -33.74 -1.30 2.05
C THR A 131 -34.25 -2.74 2.01
N ARG A 132 -34.32 -3.42 3.15
CA ARG A 132 -34.62 -4.86 3.27
C ARG A 132 -36.01 -5.27 2.79
N ASP A 133 -36.98 -4.36 2.71
CA ASP A 133 -38.39 -4.69 2.45
C ASP A 133 -38.91 -4.35 1.04
N GLN A 134 -38.12 -3.74 0.15
CA GLN A 134 -38.67 -3.24 -1.14
C GLN A 134 -37.93 -3.61 -2.42
N LEU A 135 -36.84 -4.42 -2.41
CA LEU A 135 -36.09 -4.70 -3.64
C LEU A 135 -35.94 -6.21 -3.95
N PRO A 136 -36.34 -6.66 -5.16
CA PRO A 136 -36.11 -8.04 -5.64
C PRO A 136 -34.63 -8.44 -5.75
N ARG A 137 -33.71 -7.45 -5.70
CA ARG A 137 -32.25 -7.63 -5.87
C ARG A 137 -31.45 -7.74 -4.55
N ALA A 138 -32.09 -7.69 -3.39
CA ALA A 138 -31.38 -7.74 -2.09
C ALA A 138 -30.49 -8.99 -1.90
N GLY A 139 -30.88 -10.11 -2.50
CA GLY A 139 -30.08 -11.34 -2.46
C GLY A 139 -28.80 -11.28 -3.28
N ASP A 140 -28.82 -10.60 -4.42
CA ASP A 140 -27.65 -10.48 -5.30
C ASP A 140 -26.69 -9.42 -4.77
N GLN A 141 -27.20 -8.38 -4.13
CA GLN A 141 -26.44 -7.37 -3.39
C GLN A 141 -25.61 -8.01 -2.27
N LEU A 142 -26.26 -8.85 -1.44
CA LEU A 142 -25.59 -9.55 -0.35
C LEU A 142 -24.51 -10.52 -0.88
N LYS A 143 -24.80 -11.24 -1.97
CA LYS A 143 -23.83 -12.13 -2.60
C LYS A 143 -22.60 -11.38 -3.10
N ALA A 144 -22.78 -10.20 -3.72
CA ALA A 144 -21.66 -9.38 -4.20
C ALA A 144 -20.77 -8.88 -3.07
N LEU A 145 -21.39 -8.41 -1.98
CA LEU A 145 -20.67 -7.98 -0.78
C LEU A 145 -19.88 -9.13 -0.14
N LEU A 146 -20.50 -10.32 -0.04
CA LEU A 146 -19.83 -11.51 0.50
C LEU A 146 -18.68 -11.97 -0.41
N ARG A 147 -18.84 -11.91 -1.75
CA ARG A 147 -17.77 -12.24 -2.69
C ARG A 147 -16.62 -11.25 -2.62
N ALA A 148 -16.89 -9.94 -2.58
CA ALA A 148 -15.86 -8.93 -2.44
C ALA A 148 -15.04 -9.14 -1.15
N GLY A 149 -15.70 -9.46 -0.02
CA GLY A 149 -15.03 -9.82 1.23
C GLY A 149 -14.20 -11.10 1.12
N HIS A 150 -14.71 -12.12 0.43
CA HIS A 150 -13.99 -13.38 0.19
C HIS A 150 -12.75 -13.16 -0.69
N HIS A 151 -12.85 -12.37 -1.77
CA HIS A 151 -11.71 -12.05 -2.62
C HIS A 151 -10.62 -11.30 -1.86
N ALA A 152 -11.01 -10.33 -1.01
CA ALA A 152 -10.06 -9.58 -0.17
C ALA A 152 -9.27 -10.49 0.80
N ALA A 153 -9.90 -11.56 1.30
CA ALA A 153 -9.27 -12.49 2.25
C ALA A 153 -8.33 -13.51 1.58
N HIS A 154 -8.53 -13.84 0.30
CA HIS A 154 -7.85 -14.96 -0.36
C HIS A 154 -6.93 -14.54 -1.52
N THR A 155 -7.00 -13.30 -1.99
CA THR A 155 -6.21 -12.84 -3.14
C THR A 155 -5.03 -12.00 -2.68
N HIS A 156 -3.82 -12.51 -2.87
CA HIS A 156 -2.58 -11.84 -2.46
C HIS A 156 -2.05 -10.87 -3.52
N ASN A 157 -2.61 -10.90 -4.73
CA ASN A 157 -2.24 -10.03 -5.85
C ASN A 157 -3.29 -8.92 -6.02
N GLU A 158 -2.86 -7.66 -5.91
CA GLU A 158 -3.73 -6.48 -6.04
C GLU A 158 -4.43 -6.43 -7.40
N ASP A 159 -3.74 -6.74 -8.50
CA ASP A 159 -4.33 -6.67 -9.84
C ASP A 159 -5.43 -7.74 -10.02
N GLN A 160 -5.19 -8.97 -9.56
CA GLN A 160 -6.20 -10.02 -9.57
C GLN A 160 -7.40 -9.71 -8.65
N LEU A 161 -7.15 -9.07 -7.51
CA LEU A 161 -8.21 -8.60 -6.63
C LEU A 161 -9.09 -7.56 -7.33
N LEU A 162 -8.48 -6.58 -8.01
CA LEU A 162 -9.19 -5.53 -8.74
C LEU A 162 -10.02 -6.11 -9.87
N ASP A 163 -9.48 -7.06 -10.65
CA ASP A 163 -10.19 -7.74 -11.73
C ASP A 163 -11.41 -8.53 -11.22
N ASN A 164 -11.25 -9.30 -10.15
CA ASN A 164 -12.33 -10.08 -9.55
C ASN A 164 -13.46 -9.17 -9.04
N ILE A 165 -13.11 -8.13 -8.30
CA ILE A 165 -14.06 -7.15 -7.75
C ILE A 165 -14.80 -6.42 -8.88
N LEU A 166 -14.08 -6.03 -9.93
CA LEU A 166 -14.67 -5.32 -11.05
C LEU A 166 -15.65 -6.21 -11.83
N ASN A 167 -15.30 -7.48 -12.07
CA ASN A 167 -16.19 -8.45 -12.70
C ASN A 167 -17.46 -8.67 -11.87
N ASP A 168 -17.34 -8.77 -10.55
CA ASP A 168 -18.50 -8.87 -9.66
C ASP A 168 -19.38 -7.61 -9.76
N ALA A 169 -18.79 -6.41 -9.75
CA ALA A 169 -19.53 -5.15 -9.88
C ALA A 169 -20.26 -5.04 -11.22
N VAL A 170 -19.61 -5.40 -12.33
CA VAL A 170 -20.20 -5.45 -13.67
C VAL A 170 -21.38 -6.42 -13.71
N SER A 171 -21.21 -7.62 -13.14
CA SER A 171 -22.26 -8.64 -13.10
C SER A 171 -23.48 -8.23 -12.28
N VAL A 172 -23.25 -7.70 -11.06
CA VAL A 172 -24.34 -7.35 -10.13
C VAL A 172 -25.13 -6.14 -10.60
N LEU A 173 -24.45 -5.16 -11.19
CA LEU A 173 -25.08 -3.96 -11.72
C LEU A 173 -25.53 -4.11 -13.18
N ASP A 174 -25.42 -5.31 -13.75
CA ASP A 174 -25.76 -5.58 -15.15
C ASP A 174 -25.17 -4.51 -16.09
N ALA A 175 -23.90 -4.17 -15.84
CA ALA A 175 -23.18 -3.21 -16.64
C ALA A 175 -22.61 -3.87 -17.89
N GLN A 176 -22.55 -3.14 -19.01
CA GLN A 176 -21.92 -3.63 -20.23
C GLN A 176 -20.40 -3.65 -20.08
N ARG A 177 -19.86 -2.64 -19.42
CA ARG A 177 -18.42 -2.50 -19.21
C ARG A 177 -18.13 -1.84 -17.87
N GLY A 178 -16.93 -2.10 -17.35
CA GLY A 178 -16.44 -1.47 -16.12
C GLY A 178 -14.96 -1.17 -16.17
N ALA A 179 -14.54 -0.18 -15.37
CA ALA A 179 -13.14 0.16 -15.14
C ALA A 179 -12.91 0.60 -13.70
N ILE A 180 -11.78 0.19 -13.14
CA ILE A 180 -11.23 0.77 -11.91
C ILE A 180 -10.06 1.67 -12.29
N VAL A 181 -10.16 2.95 -11.92
CA VAL A 181 -9.15 3.97 -12.15
C VAL A 181 -8.69 4.48 -10.80
N LEU A 182 -7.43 4.23 -10.44
CA LEU A 182 -6.86 4.67 -9.17
C LEU A 182 -6.03 5.93 -9.33
N ALA A 183 -6.05 6.75 -8.29
CA ALA A 183 -5.20 7.93 -8.16
C ALA A 183 -3.81 7.52 -7.66
N GLU A 184 -2.77 7.88 -8.37
CA GLU A 184 -1.36 7.66 -8.00
C GLU A 184 -0.67 8.99 -7.72
N GLY A 185 0.20 8.99 -6.71
CA GLY A 185 0.99 10.16 -6.30
C GLY A 185 0.39 10.94 -5.14
N ASP A 186 1.28 11.50 -4.32
CA ASP A 186 0.92 12.32 -3.14
C ASP A 186 0.85 13.83 -3.48
N GLY A 187 0.86 14.18 -4.77
CA GLY A 187 0.82 15.56 -5.26
C GLY A 187 -0.57 16.20 -5.19
N PRO A 188 -0.66 17.53 -5.35
CA PRO A 188 -1.92 18.27 -5.36
C PRO A 188 -2.84 17.89 -6.54
N GLU A 189 -2.27 17.39 -7.63
CA GLU A 189 -2.99 16.83 -8.79
C GLU A 189 -2.65 15.35 -8.94
N PRO A 190 -3.56 14.45 -8.56
CA PRO A 190 -3.32 13.01 -8.67
C PRO A 190 -3.26 12.59 -10.15
N GLN A 191 -2.34 11.72 -10.48
CA GLN A 191 -2.34 11.04 -11.77
C GLN A 191 -3.30 9.85 -11.70
N PHE A 192 -4.19 9.75 -12.69
CA PHE A 192 -5.15 8.66 -12.77
C PHE A 192 -4.64 7.54 -13.66
N LYS A 193 -4.55 6.34 -13.10
CA LYS A 193 -4.11 5.15 -13.79
C LYS A 193 -5.22 4.10 -13.85
N LEU A 194 -5.49 3.61 -15.06
CA LEU A 194 -6.37 2.47 -15.26
C LEU A 194 -5.72 1.23 -14.68
N ARG A 195 -6.41 0.55 -13.74
CA ARG A 195 -5.87 -0.62 -13.06
C ARG A 195 -6.62 -1.91 -13.39
N ALA A 196 -7.90 -1.84 -13.69
CA ALA A 196 -8.70 -3.00 -14.08
C ALA A 196 -9.73 -2.62 -15.13
N LEU A 197 -10.04 -3.58 -16.01
CA LEU A 197 -11.05 -3.50 -17.06
C LEU A 197 -11.89 -4.77 -17.08
N ALA A 198 -13.22 -4.61 -17.13
CA ALA A 198 -14.13 -5.72 -17.31
C ALA A 198 -15.14 -5.42 -18.42
N VAL A 199 -15.49 -6.46 -19.16
CA VAL A 199 -16.50 -6.42 -20.23
C VAL A 199 -17.56 -7.46 -19.89
N GLY A 200 -18.83 -7.05 -19.88
CA GLY A 200 -19.97 -7.95 -19.64
C GLY A 200 -20.12 -9.01 -20.75
N HIS A 201 -20.97 -9.99 -20.50
CA HIS A 201 -21.15 -11.11 -21.41
C HIS A 201 -21.60 -10.68 -22.83
N GLY A 202 -20.82 -11.05 -23.84
CA GLY A 202 -21.20 -10.97 -25.26
C GLY A 202 -20.54 -9.89 -26.10
N GLU A 203 -19.65 -9.09 -25.54
CA GLU A 203 -18.96 -8.01 -26.26
C GLU A 203 -17.49 -8.36 -26.57
N PRO A 204 -17.01 -8.04 -27.80
CA PRO A 204 -15.58 -8.13 -28.08
C PRO A 204 -14.81 -7.09 -27.26
N ALA A 205 -13.62 -7.46 -26.81
CA ALA A 205 -12.67 -6.55 -26.13
C ALA A 205 -12.22 -5.44 -27.10
N GLY A 206 -13.11 -4.48 -27.35
CA GLY A 206 -12.83 -3.27 -28.11
C GLY A 206 -12.04 -2.25 -27.29
N ARG A 207 -11.62 -1.15 -27.91
CA ARG A 207 -10.98 -0.05 -27.20
C ARG A 207 -11.93 0.51 -26.15
N PHE A 208 -11.63 0.26 -24.88
CA PHE A 208 -12.39 0.80 -23.76
C PHE A 208 -12.00 2.28 -23.55
N HIS A 209 -13.01 3.13 -23.47
CA HIS A 209 -12.83 4.54 -23.17
C HIS A 209 -13.65 4.90 -21.93
N TYR A 210 -12.98 5.32 -20.84
CA TYR A 210 -13.65 5.91 -19.69
C TYR A 210 -13.59 7.44 -19.76
N SER A 211 -14.56 8.11 -19.16
CA SER A 211 -14.59 9.57 -19.18
C SER A 211 -13.61 10.15 -18.17
N LYS A 212 -12.47 10.66 -18.66
CA LYS A 212 -11.48 11.37 -17.81
C LYS A 212 -12.10 12.56 -17.07
N LYS A 213 -13.00 13.31 -17.73
CA LYS A 213 -13.68 14.48 -17.13
C LYS A 213 -14.56 14.06 -15.95
N LEU A 214 -15.34 12.98 -16.07
CA LEU A 214 -16.16 12.47 -14.98
C LEU A 214 -15.28 11.93 -13.84
N THR A 215 -14.21 11.21 -14.15
CA THR A 215 -13.23 10.74 -13.17
C THR A 215 -12.66 11.89 -12.34
N HIS A 216 -12.14 12.93 -12.99
CA HIS A 216 -11.62 14.11 -12.30
C HIS A 216 -12.69 14.81 -11.46
N ARG A 217 -13.90 15.00 -12.00
CA ARG A 217 -15.02 15.64 -11.29
C ARG A 217 -15.43 14.86 -10.03
N VAL A 218 -15.67 13.55 -10.16
CA VAL A 218 -16.08 12.68 -9.05
C VAL A 218 -15.01 12.69 -7.97
N PHE A 219 -13.76 12.53 -8.37
CA PHE A 219 -12.65 12.53 -7.42
C PHE A 219 -12.48 13.89 -6.72
N ALA A 220 -12.53 15.00 -7.46
CA ALA A 220 -12.35 16.33 -6.90
C ALA A 220 -13.52 16.76 -5.99
N LYS A 221 -14.77 16.49 -6.41
CA LYS A 221 -15.97 16.87 -5.63
C LYS A 221 -16.25 15.90 -4.47
N GLY A 222 -15.81 14.64 -4.55
CA GLY A 222 -16.11 13.62 -3.55
C GLY A 222 -17.55 13.10 -3.63
N GLU A 223 -18.14 13.11 -4.84
CA GLU A 223 -19.53 12.75 -5.09
C GLU A 223 -19.58 11.65 -6.14
N SER A 224 -20.32 10.56 -5.88
CA SER A 224 -20.65 9.55 -6.89
C SER A 224 -21.77 10.07 -7.78
N VAL A 225 -21.71 9.84 -9.08
CA VAL A 225 -22.65 10.41 -10.06
C VAL A 225 -23.22 9.37 -11.01
N LEU A 226 -24.50 9.54 -11.34
CA LEU A 226 -25.18 8.93 -12.46
C LEU A 226 -25.25 9.96 -13.60
N TYR A 227 -24.77 9.57 -14.76
CA TYR A 227 -24.85 10.36 -15.98
C TYR A 227 -25.67 9.61 -17.03
N SER A 228 -26.58 10.31 -17.71
CA SER A 228 -27.36 9.76 -18.83
C SER A 228 -27.25 10.69 -20.05
N THR A 229 -27.08 10.08 -21.22
CA THR A 229 -27.05 10.81 -22.51
C THR A 229 -28.45 10.95 -23.13
N LEU A 230 -29.49 10.35 -22.52
CA LEU A 230 -30.84 10.30 -23.07
C LEU A 230 -31.69 11.55 -22.80
N THR A 231 -31.23 12.49 -22.00
CA THR A 231 -31.91 13.77 -21.78
C THR A 231 -31.51 14.73 -22.90
N GLN A 232 -32.47 15.06 -23.77
CA GLN A 232 -32.35 16.06 -24.82
C GLN A 232 -32.14 17.45 -24.22
N ASP A 233 -30.90 17.89 -24.15
CA ASP A 233 -30.56 19.31 -24.07
C ASP A 233 -29.23 19.56 -24.78
N ASP A 234 -29.28 20.46 -25.77
CA ASP A 234 -28.34 20.71 -26.86
C ASP A 234 -26.96 21.27 -26.47
N GLU A 235 -26.59 21.39 -25.19
CA GLU A 235 -25.36 22.10 -24.83
C GLU A 235 -24.21 21.25 -24.26
N ILE A 236 -24.38 19.96 -24.11
CA ILE A 236 -23.24 19.12 -23.73
C ILE A 236 -22.63 18.50 -24.99
N LYS A 237 -21.48 19.02 -25.40
CA LYS A 237 -20.59 18.25 -26.26
C LYS A 237 -20.26 16.94 -25.52
N VAL A 238 -21.04 15.89 -25.85
CA VAL A 238 -20.71 14.50 -25.50
C VAL A 238 -19.22 14.34 -25.78
N THR A 239 -18.45 14.01 -24.74
CA THR A 239 -16.99 13.88 -24.94
C THR A 239 -16.77 12.81 -26.00
N GLN A 240 -15.80 13.03 -26.88
CA GLN A 240 -15.49 12.11 -27.99
C GLN A 240 -15.39 10.65 -27.50
N SER A 241 -14.89 10.41 -26.27
CA SER A 241 -14.84 9.12 -25.61
C SER A 241 -16.20 8.49 -25.31
N MET A 242 -17.27 9.29 -25.11
CA MET A 242 -18.63 8.76 -24.89
C MET A 242 -19.32 8.43 -26.21
N HIS A 243 -19.03 9.22 -27.26
CA HIS A 243 -19.52 8.93 -28.62
C HIS A 243 -18.86 7.70 -29.23
N GLU A 244 -17.55 7.57 -29.09
CA GLU A 244 -16.78 6.43 -29.56
C GLU A 244 -17.12 5.14 -28.78
N GLY A 245 -17.58 5.25 -27.52
CA GLY A 245 -17.98 4.14 -26.67
C GLY A 245 -19.45 3.73 -26.75
N ALA A 246 -20.31 4.47 -27.49
CA ALA A 246 -21.76 4.24 -27.54
C ALA A 246 -22.42 4.10 -26.15
N MET A 247 -21.98 4.89 -25.18
CA MET A 247 -22.46 4.85 -23.80
C MET A 247 -23.78 5.63 -23.67
N ALA A 248 -24.85 4.97 -23.21
CA ALA A 248 -26.14 5.61 -22.98
C ALA A 248 -26.30 6.08 -21.52
N SER A 249 -25.75 5.34 -20.57
CA SER A 249 -25.80 5.64 -19.15
C SER A 249 -24.51 5.23 -18.46
N VAL A 250 -24.01 6.07 -17.56
CA VAL A 250 -22.73 5.90 -16.87
C VAL A 250 -22.88 6.12 -15.38
N LEU A 251 -22.43 5.16 -14.59
CA LEU A 251 -22.14 5.33 -13.16
C LEU A 251 -20.66 5.63 -12.99
N CYS A 252 -20.34 6.74 -12.37
CA CYS A 252 -18.98 7.07 -11.96
C CYS A 252 -18.95 7.23 -10.45
N VAL A 253 -18.40 6.25 -9.76
CA VAL A 253 -18.54 6.07 -8.33
C VAL A 253 -17.21 6.25 -7.62
N LEU A 254 -17.19 7.03 -6.55
CA LEU A 254 -15.98 7.33 -5.80
C LEU A 254 -15.51 6.13 -4.98
N LEU A 255 -14.28 5.68 -5.24
CA LEU A 255 -13.58 4.74 -4.39
C LEU A 255 -12.89 5.52 -3.26
N ARG A 256 -13.29 5.26 -2.02
CA ARG A 256 -12.83 6.00 -0.85
C ARG A 256 -12.83 5.17 0.42
N THR A 257 -11.93 5.54 1.30
CA THR A 257 -11.94 5.12 2.70
C THR A 257 -12.14 6.35 3.60
N PRO A 258 -12.36 6.19 4.91
CA PRO A 258 -12.42 7.33 5.83
C PRO A 258 -11.15 8.20 5.82
N ARG A 259 -10.01 7.63 5.36
CA ARG A 259 -8.71 8.31 5.38
C ARG A 259 -8.39 9.06 4.09
N ARG A 260 -8.83 8.52 2.93
CA ARG A 260 -8.45 9.08 1.62
C ARG A 260 -9.37 8.63 0.49
N ARG A 261 -9.34 9.38 -0.60
CA ARG A 261 -9.92 8.99 -1.88
C ARG A 261 -8.91 8.13 -2.62
N LEU A 262 -9.34 6.96 -3.13
CA LEU A 262 -8.47 6.01 -3.82
C LEU A 262 -8.54 6.15 -5.33
N GLY A 263 -9.72 6.53 -5.85
CA GLY A 263 -9.97 6.58 -7.28
C GLY A 263 -11.45 6.57 -7.62
N VAL A 264 -11.81 6.00 -8.75
CA VAL A 264 -13.19 5.85 -9.19
C VAL A 264 -13.45 4.47 -9.79
N LEU A 265 -14.66 3.97 -9.58
CA LEU A 265 -15.26 2.87 -10.32
C LEU A 265 -16.15 3.47 -11.39
N HIS A 266 -15.87 3.16 -12.65
CA HIS A 266 -16.63 3.59 -13.81
C HIS A 266 -17.37 2.38 -14.40
N LEU A 267 -18.69 2.47 -14.53
CA LEU A 267 -19.54 1.44 -15.12
C LEU A 267 -20.40 2.09 -16.19
N ASP A 268 -20.60 1.43 -17.33
CA ASP A 268 -21.47 1.93 -18.38
C ASP A 268 -22.46 0.88 -18.91
N ARG A 269 -23.58 1.38 -19.42
CA ARG A 269 -24.56 0.63 -20.21
C ARG A 269 -24.69 1.25 -21.59
N GLY A 270 -24.79 0.40 -22.60
CA GLY A 270 -24.97 0.80 -23.99
C GLY A 270 -26.39 1.21 -24.35
N LEU A 271 -26.57 1.66 -25.58
CA LEU A 271 -27.85 2.17 -26.12
C LEU A 271 -29.00 1.16 -26.10
N PHE A 272 -28.72 -0.14 -26.06
CA PHE A 272 -29.70 -1.21 -26.09
C PHE A 272 -30.06 -1.78 -24.70
N GLN A 273 -29.47 -1.24 -23.64
CA GLN A 273 -29.76 -1.60 -22.26
C GLN A 273 -30.60 -0.52 -21.59
N ASN A 274 -31.38 -0.90 -20.58
CA ASN A 274 -32.07 0.09 -19.74
C ASN A 274 -31.05 0.97 -19.04
N PRO A 275 -31.23 2.31 -19.03
CA PRO A 275 -30.29 3.20 -18.34
C PRO A 275 -30.21 2.87 -16.85
N PHE A 276 -29.09 3.20 -16.21
CA PHE A 276 -28.96 3.09 -14.76
C PHE A 276 -29.97 4.01 -14.07
N THR A 277 -30.39 3.60 -12.88
CA THR A 277 -31.30 4.31 -12.01
C THR A 277 -30.57 4.93 -10.81
N GLU A 278 -31.28 5.77 -10.03
CA GLU A 278 -30.74 6.26 -8.75
C GLU A 278 -30.50 5.13 -7.74
N ASP A 279 -31.31 4.08 -7.77
CA ASP A 279 -31.10 2.89 -6.93
C ASP A 279 -29.81 2.15 -7.33
N ASP A 280 -29.51 2.06 -8.65
CA ASP A 280 -28.24 1.50 -9.13
C ASP A 280 -27.05 2.36 -8.66
N LEU A 281 -27.18 3.69 -8.61
CA LEU A 281 -26.14 4.59 -8.07
C LEU A 281 -25.92 4.35 -6.57
N ILE A 282 -26.98 4.23 -5.80
CA ILE A 282 -26.90 3.95 -4.35
C ILE A 282 -26.21 2.61 -4.09
N LEU A 283 -26.59 1.59 -4.87
CA LEU A 283 -25.97 0.27 -4.77
C LEU A 283 -24.50 0.30 -5.16
N ALA A 284 -24.17 0.96 -6.27
CA ALA A 284 -22.78 1.09 -6.73
C ALA A 284 -21.90 1.84 -5.71
N ASP A 285 -22.43 2.90 -5.07
CA ASP A 285 -21.72 3.65 -4.03
C ASP A 285 -21.46 2.80 -2.78
N ALA A 286 -22.42 1.96 -2.40
CA ALA A 286 -22.25 1.01 -1.31
C ALA A 286 -21.23 -0.09 -1.63
N LEU A 287 -21.27 -0.65 -2.84
CA LEU A 287 -20.25 -1.60 -3.31
C LEU A 287 -18.87 -0.95 -3.34
N ALA A 288 -18.76 0.30 -3.82
CA ALA A 288 -17.52 1.05 -3.87
C ALA A 288 -16.87 1.23 -2.49
N ALA A 289 -17.65 1.35 -1.42
CA ALA A 289 -17.14 1.41 -0.06
C ALA A 289 -16.40 0.11 0.33
N HIS A 290 -16.98 -1.06 0.04
CA HIS A 290 -16.34 -2.37 0.28
C HIS A 290 -15.13 -2.59 -0.60
N VAL A 291 -15.24 -2.28 -1.88
CA VAL A 291 -14.12 -2.32 -2.84
C VAL A 291 -12.96 -1.47 -2.34
N SER A 292 -13.24 -0.28 -1.86
CA SER A 292 -12.24 0.65 -1.33
C SER A 292 -11.52 0.09 -0.11
N ALA A 293 -12.24 -0.53 0.82
CA ALA A 293 -11.66 -1.17 1.99
C ALA A 293 -10.74 -2.35 1.59
N ALA A 294 -11.15 -3.15 0.61
CA ALA A 294 -10.36 -4.26 0.08
C ALA A 294 -9.07 -3.77 -0.60
N ILE A 295 -9.18 -2.73 -1.44
CA ILE A 295 -8.02 -2.10 -2.10
C ILE A 295 -7.05 -1.52 -1.06
N GLU A 296 -7.55 -0.77 -0.07
CA GLU A 296 -6.69 -0.18 0.97
C GLU A 296 -6.00 -1.26 1.79
N SER A 297 -6.71 -2.33 2.15
CA SER A 297 -6.13 -3.47 2.87
C SER A 297 -5.02 -4.14 2.07
N ALA A 298 -5.23 -4.42 0.79
CA ALA A 298 -4.21 -5.01 -0.09
C ALA A 298 -2.99 -4.10 -0.25
N GLN A 299 -3.20 -2.78 -0.41
CA GLN A 299 -2.12 -1.81 -0.51
C GLN A 299 -1.33 -1.67 0.79
N LEU A 300 -2.00 -1.70 1.95
CA LEU A 300 -1.35 -1.67 3.25
C LEU A 300 -0.53 -2.93 3.48
N PHE A 301 -1.08 -4.09 3.17
CA PHE A 301 -0.37 -5.38 3.27
C PHE A 301 0.88 -5.39 2.39
N ARG A 302 0.77 -4.94 1.14
CA ARG A 302 1.93 -4.82 0.24
C ARG A 302 2.98 -3.86 0.79
N LYS A 303 2.59 -2.67 1.27
CA LYS A 303 3.51 -1.72 1.89
C LYS A 303 4.19 -2.30 3.13
N GLN A 304 3.46 -3.03 3.95
CA GLN A 304 4.01 -3.71 5.13
C GLN A 304 5.04 -4.78 4.74
N LYS A 305 4.72 -5.59 3.72
CA LYS A 305 5.64 -6.61 3.18
C LYS A 305 6.91 -5.96 2.63
N ASP A 306 6.78 -4.90 1.81
CA ASP A 306 7.91 -4.17 1.24
C ASP A 306 8.77 -3.52 2.34
N PHE A 307 8.14 -2.94 3.36
CA PHE A 307 8.85 -2.37 4.51
C PHE A 307 9.61 -3.45 5.28
N PHE A 308 8.98 -4.60 5.52
CA PHE A 308 9.62 -5.74 6.18
C PHE A 308 10.85 -6.25 5.41
N LEU A 309 10.72 -6.45 4.08
CA LEU A 309 11.84 -6.88 3.23
C LEU A 309 12.97 -5.86 3.22
N LYS A 310 12.66 -4.56 3.12
CA LYS A 310 13.66 -3.49 3.19
C LYS A 310 14.37 -3.48 4.55
N THR A 311 13.63 -3.63 5.65
CA THR A 311 14.21 -3.68 7.01
C THR A 311 15.16 -4.85 7.16
N ILE A 312 14.76 -6.03 6.70
CA ILE A 312 15.62 -7.23 6.69
C ILE A 312 16.88 -6.99 5.88
N THR A 313 16.75 -6.40 4.69
CA THR A 313 17.90 -6.10 3.83
C THR A 313 18.86 -5.12 4.52
N ILE A 314 18.34 -4.09 5.18
CA ILE A 314 19.17 -3.13 5.94
C ILE A 314 19.89 -3.81 7.10
N LEU A 315 19.21 -4.70 7.83
CA LEU A 315 19.84 -5.47 8.92
C LEU A 315 20.94 -6.39 8.40
N ALA A 316 20.70 -7.09 7.29
CA ALA A 316 21.70 -7.91 6.62
C ALA A 316 22.92 -7.09 6.18
N GLN A 317 22.69 -5.92 5.57
CA GLN A 317 23.76 -4.98 5.19
C GLN A 317 24.53 -4.45 6.41
N ALA A 318 23.86 -4.21 7.54
CA ALA A 318 24.55 -3.80 8.78
C ALA A 318 25.51 -4.90 9.30
N VAL A 319 25.14 -6.17 9.14
CA VAL A 319 26.05 -7.30 9.45
C VAL A 319 27.18 -7.38 8.42
N GLU A 320 26.87 -7.17 7.13
CA GLU A 320 27.86 -7.13 6.04
C GLU A 320 28.91 -6.03 6.26
N LEU A 321 28.54 -4.87 6.83
CA LEU A 321 29.48 -3.78 7.15
C LEU A 321 30.54 -4.17 8.20
N ARG A 322 30.31 -5.23 8.99
CA ARG A 322 31.34 -5.77 9.88
C ARG A 322 32.42 -6.55 9.12
N ASP A 323 32.06 -7.07 7.96
CA ASP A 323 32.98 -7.77 7.06
C ASP A 323 33.53 -6.72 6.07
N ASP A 324 34.70 -6.19 6.31
CA ASP A 324 35.31 -5.00 5.67
C ASP A 324 35.36 -5.03 4.11
N TYR A 325 34.85 -6.08 3.46
CA TYR A 325 35.14 -6.39 2.08
C TYR A 325 33.93 -6.60 1.16
N THR A 326 32.70 -6.48 1.67
CA THR A 326 31.54 -7.03 0.96
C THR A 326 30.52 -6.01 0.44
N GLY A 327 30.94 -4.79 0.13
CA GLY A 327 30.01 -3.76 -0.38
C GLY A 327 29.10 -4.29 -1.49
N GLY A 328 27.78 -4.47 -1.17
CA GLY A 328 26.75 -4.93 -2.09
C GLY A 328 26.70 -6.43 -2.37
N HIS A 329 27.47 -7.26 -1.66
CA HIS A 329 27.44 -8.72 -1.76
C HIS A 329 26.03 -9.29 -1.59
N THR A 330 25.40 -9.00 -0.47
CA THR A 330 24.03 -9.45 -0.15
C THR A 330 23.04 -9.17 -1.27
N ARG A 331 23.13 -8.00 -1.90
CA ARG A 331 22.24 -7.60 -3.00
C ARG A 331 22.54 -8.38 -4.28
N ARG A 332 23.81 -8.55 -4.65
CA ARG A 332 24.21 -9.33 -5.82
C ARG A 332 23.82 -10.79 -5.70
N VAL A 333 24.15 -11.43 -4.57
CA VAL A 333 23.79 -12.84 -4.29
C VAL A 333 22.30 -13.06 -4.37
N THR A 334 21.49 -12.13 -3.79
CA THR A 334 20.02 -12.21 -3.86
C THR A 334 19.51 -12.13 -5.30
N ARG A 335 20.09 -11.25 -6.12
CA ARG A 335 19.72 -11.17 -7.55
C ARG A 335 20.10 -12.42 -8.31
N TYR A 336 21.31 -12.96 -8.12
CA TYR A 336 21.75 -14.20 -8.75
C TYR A 336 20.90 -15.39 -8.35
N ALA A 337 20.63 -15.57 -7.06
CA ALA A 337 19.80 -16.64 -6.55
C ALA A 337 18.36 -16.56 -7.09
N THR A 338 17.80 -15.33 -7.18
CA THR A 338 16.45 -15.11 -7.75
C THR A 338 16.40 -15.45 -9.25
N LEU A 339 17.42 -15.09 -10.03
CA LEU A 339 17.51 -15.44 -11.44
C LEU A 339 17.63 -16.97 -11.62
N LEU A 340 18.47 -17.62 -10.81
CA LEU A 340 18.64 -19.07 -10.82
C LEU A 340 17.34 -19.80 -10.44
N ALA A 341 16.64 -19.34 -9.40
CA ALA A 341 15.38 -19.90 -8.97
C ALA A 341 14.29 -19.81 -10.06
N ARG A 342 14.24 -18.68 -10.80
CA ARG A 342 13.34 -18.51 -11.95
C ARG A 342 13.72 -19.46 -13.11
N GLN A 343 15.01 -19.63 -13.39
CA GLN A 343 15.48 -20.54 -14.43
C GLN A 343 15.15 -22.00 -14.11
N LEU A 344 15.08 -22.34 -12.82
CA LEU A 344 14.64 -23.65 -12.33
C LEU A 344 13.11 -23.77 -12.25
N GLU A 345 12.38 -22.75 -12.70
CA GLU A 345 10.90 -22.68 -12.71
C GLU A 345 10.26 -22.91 -11.33
N LEU A 346 10.92 -22.40 -10.27
CA LEU A 346 10.36 -22.49 -8.93
C LEU A 346 9.01 -21.73 -8.85
N PRO A 347 8.03 -22.29 -8.12
CA PRO A 347 6.77 -21.60 -7.88
C PRO A 347 6.98 -20.30 -7.07
N ASP A 348 6.02 -19.36 -7.21
CA ASP A 348 6.13 -18.00 -6.67
C ASP A 348 6.39 -17.96 -5.15
N ASP A 349 5.79 -18.87 -4.38
CA ASP A 349 6.01 -18.98 -2.94
C ASP A 349 7.47 -19.33 -2.60
N GLN A 350 8.10 -20.24 -3.35
CA GLN A 350 9.51 -20.57 -3.18
C GLN A 350 10.43 -19.42 -3.66
N LEU A 351 10.07 -18.72 -4.73
CA LEU A 351 10.78 -17.51 -5.17
C LEU A 351 10.78 -16.43 -4.09
N GLU A 352 9.68 -16.26 -3.37
CA GLU A 352 9.60 -15.33 -2.25
C GLU A 352 10.50 -15.77 -1.07
N LEU A 353 10.59 -17.07 -0.78
CA LEU A 353 11.52 -17.59 0.23
C LEU A 353 12.99 -17.34 -0.15
N VAL A 354 13.35 -17.49 -1.43
CA VAL A 354 14.70 -17.13 -1.91
C VAL A 354 14.98 -15.65 -1.71
N LYS A 355 14.06 -14.76 -2.08
CA LYS A 355 14.20 -13.31 -1.90
C LYS A 355 14.32 -12.89 -0.43
N LEU A 356 13.63 -13.60 0.47
CA LEU A 356 13.64 -13.33 1.90
C LEU A 356 14.88 -13.93 2.59
N GLY A 357 15.22 -15.17 2.26
CA GLY A 357 16.26 -15.93 2.95
C GLY A 357 17.68 -15.60 2.48
N THR A 358 17.87 -15.31 1.18
CA THR A 358 19.20 -15.01 0.66
C THR A 358 19.86 -13.79 1.33
N PRO A 359 19.16 -12.66 1.57
CA PRO A 359 19.77 -11.56 2.30
C PRO A 359 20.29 -11.94 3.69
N LEU A 360 19.64 -12.91 4.33
CA LEU A 360 19.91 -13.31 5.71
C LEU A 360 20.87 -14.50 5.83
N HIS A 361 21.38 -15.07 4.71
CA HIS A 361 22.20 -16.28 4.77
C HIS A 361 23.37 -16.18 5.75
N ASP A 362 23.96 -15.00 5.84
CA ASP A 362 25.13 -14.66 6.67
C ASP A 362 24.79 -13.93 7.98
N ILE A 363 23.51 -13.82 8.38
CA ILE A 363 23.11 -13.04 9.57
C ILE A 363 23.82 -13.52 10.85
N GLY A 364 24.17 -14.79 10.94
CA GLY A 364 24.88 -15.35 12.08
C GLY A 364 26.31 -14.87 12.27
N LYS A 365 26.90 -14.19 11.27
CA LYS A 365 28.20 -13.51 11.42
C LYS A 365 28.19 -12.47 12.53
N ILE A 366 27.02 -11.97 12.94
CA ILE A 366 26.89 -11.08 14.09
C ILE A 366 27.42 -11.72 15.38
N GLY A 367 27.33 -13.05 15.50
CA GLY A 367 27.81 -13.80 16.64
C GLY A 367 29.26 -14.31 16.51
N ILE A 368 29.99 -13.95 15.47
CA ILE A 368 31.39 -14.34 15.27
C ILE A 368 32.31 -13.23 15.82
N ASP A 369 33.40 -13.66 16.49
CA ASP A 369 34.39 -12.74 17.05
C ASP A 369 35.10 -11.96 15.92
N ASP A 370 35.30 -10.66 16.09
CA ASP A 370 35.96 -9.81 15.10
C ASP A 370 37.40 -10.27 14.80
N ALA A 371 38.09 -10.84 15.76
CA ALA A 371 39.43 -11.40 15.54
C ALA A 371 39.47 -12.56 14.54
N VAL A 372 38.34 -13.29 14.41
CA VAL A 372 38.18 -14.36 13.41
C VAL A 372 37.59 -13.79 12.12
N LEU A 373 36.53 -12.98 12.23
CA LEU A 373 35.79 -12.44 11.08
C LEU A 373 36.67 -11.54 10.19
N ARG A 374 37.46 -10.68 10.83
CA ARG A 374 38.31 -9.67 10.16
C ARG A 374 39.78 -10.07 10.04
N LYS A 375 40.10 -11.33 10.28
CA LYS A 375 41.49 -11.78 10.25
C LYS A 375 42.09 -11.60 8.86
N PRO A 376 43.20 -10.86 8.71
CA PRO A 376 43.90 -10.78 7.43
C PRO A 376 44.64 -12.09 7.15
N GLY A 377 44.23 -12.81 6.12
CA GLY A 377 44.85 -14.04 5.67
C GLY A 377 44.05 -15.31 6.00
N ARG A 378 44.74 -16.46 6.00
CA ARG A 378 44.07 -17.77 6.18
C ARG A 378 43.70 -18.00 7.66
N LEU A 379 42.52 -18.53 7.88
CA LEU A 379 42.07 -18.99 9.21
C LEU A 379 42.79 -20.28 9.58
N THR A 380 43.15 -20.45 10.85
CA THR A 380 43.56 -21.74 11.40
C THR A 380 42.35 -22.70 11.46
N ALA A 381 42.59 -23.98 11.69
CA ALA A 381 41.48 -24.95 11.80
C ALA A 381 40.47 -24.60 12.89
N ALA A 382 40.94 -24.08 14.04
CA ALA A 382 40.06 -23.67 15.15
C ALA A 382 39.26 -22.41 14.79
N GLU A 383 39.89 -21.41 14.17
CA GLU A 383 39.19 -20.19 13.72
C GLU A 383 38.20 -20.50 12.59
N PHE A 384 38.53 -21.45 11.69
CA PHE A 384 37.61 -21.90 10.65
C PHE A 384 36.39 -22.59 11.26
N ALA A 385 36.58 -23.45 12.29
CA ALA A 385 35.47 -24.05 13.01
C ALA A 385 34.57 -23.00 13.67
N ALA A 386 35.17 -21.97 14.27
CA ALA A 386 34.41 -20.84 14.85
C ALA A 386 33.67 -20.06 13.75
N MET A 387 34.27 -19.84 12.58
CA MET A 387 33.60 -19.19 11.44
C MET A 387 32.39 -20.01 10.94
N GLN A 388 32.50 -21.34 10.89
CA GLN A 388 31.39 -22.20 10.46
C GLN A 388 30.14 -22.06 11.34
N GLU A 389 30.30 -21.66 12.62
CA GLU A 389 29.19 -21.46 13.54
C GLU A 389 28.20 -20.37 13.08
N HIS A 390 28.57 -19.48 12.14
CA HIS A 390 27.62 -18.47 11.66
C HIS A 390 26.36 -19.09 11.08
N THR A 391 26.43 -20.28 10.46
CA THR A 391 25.27 -20.97 9.89
C THR A 391 24.29 -21.42 10.98
N THR A 392 24.79 -22.01 12.06
CA THR A 392 23.99 -22.47 13.20
C THR A 392 23.47 -21.31 14.05
N LYS A 393 24.32 -20.31 14.31
CA LYS A 393 23.92 -19.08 15.02
C LYS A 393 22.86 -18.29 14.25
N GLY A 394 22.99 -18.20 12.91
CA GLY A 394 21.99 -17.58 12.06
C GLY A 394 20.65 -18.32 12.12
N ALA A 395 20.68 -19.64 12.04
CA ALA A 395 19.49 -20.47 12.21
C ALA A 395 18.83 -20.29 13.58
N GLU A 396 19.61 -20.20 14.65
CA GLU A 396 19.13 -19.95 16.01
C GLU A 396 18.45 -18.57 16.13
N ILE A 397 19.07 -17.52 15.65
CA ILE A 397 18.49 -16.16 15.62
C ILE A 397 17.13 -16.18 14.93
N LEU A 398 17.04 -16.77 13.73
CA LEU A 398 15.80 -16.79 12.95
C LEU A 398 14.73 -17.69 13.55
N SER A 399 15.10 -18.72 14.34
CA SER A 399 14.15 -19.64 14.98
C SER A 399 13.22 -18.96 15.98
N THR A 400 13.61 -17.77 16.49
CA THR A 400 12.82 -16.97 17.43
C THR A 400 11.55 -16.37 16.77
N MET A 401 11.52 -16.28 15.44
CA MET A 401 10.39 -15.76 14.67
C MET A 401 9.76 -16.89 13.83
N PRO A 402 8.53 -17.33 14.17
CA PRO A 402 7.87 -18.42 13.43
C PRO A 402 7.75 -18.16 11.92
N GLU A 403 7.56 -16.91 11.52
CA GLU A 403 7.41 -16.46 10.13
C GLU A 403 8.69 -16.65 9.30
N LEU A 404 9.85 -16.70 9.95
CA LEU A 404 11.15 -16.90 9.29
C LEU A 404 11.59 -18.37 9.25
N ARG A 405 10.86 -19.29 9.90
CA ARG A 405 11.21 -20.72 9.88
C ARG A 405 11.40 -21.31 8.48
N PRO A 406 10.58 -20.95 7.46
CA PRO A 406 10.75 -21.52 6.12
C PRO A 406 12.08 -21.18 5.44
N ILE A 407 12.77 -20.12 5.87
CA ILE A 407 14.08 -19.73 5.30
C ILE A 407 15.27 -20.22 6.10
N ILE A 408 15.05 -20.79 7.30
CA ILE A 408 16.14 -21.33 8.12
C ILE A 408 17.01 -22.33 7.35
N PRO A 409 16.46 -23.24 6.51
CA PRO A 409 17.28 -24.14 5.72
C PRO A 409 18.28 -23.44 4.77
N ILE A 410 17.92 -22.26 4.25
CA ILE A 410 18.86 -21.45 3.43
C ILE A 410 20.03 -21.03 4.32
N VAL A 411 19.74 -20.39 5.46
CA VAL A 411 20.76 -19.82 6.36
C VAL A 411 21.66 -20.90 6.96
N ARG A 412 21.07 -22.04 7.33
CA ARG A 412 21.81 -23.15 7.95
C ARG A 412 22.67 -23.92 6.95
N ASN A 413 22.15 -24.16 5.72
CA ASN A 413 22.72 -25.17 4.83
C ASN A 413 23.33 -24.61 3.55
N HIS A 414 23.50 -23.29 3.37
CA HIS A 414 24.10 -22.71 2.15
C HIS A 414 25.58 -23.03 1.96
N HIS A 415 26.26 -23.55 2.97
CA HIS A 415 27.63 -24.06 2.90
C HIS A 415 27.73 -25.58 2.86
N GLU A 416 26.58 -26.26 2.73
CA GLU A 416 26.62 -27.69 2.41
C GLU A 416 27.13 -27.90 0.98
N ARG A 417 27.76 -29.03 0.77
CA ARG A 417 28.34 -29.40 -0.50
C ARG A 417 27.70 -30.66 -1.04
N TRP A 418 27.49 -30.71 -2.32
CA TRP A 418 26.86 -31.87 -2.97
C TRP A 418 27.55 -33.19 -2.64
N ASP A 419 28.87 -33.17 -2.45
CA ASP A 419 29.70 -34.32 -2.10
C ASP A 419 29.64 -34.70 -0.60
N GLY A 420 28.85 -34.02 0.25
CA GLY A 420 28.71 -34.28 1.68
C GLY A 420 29.90 -33.83 2.55
N THR A 421 30.84 -33.07 1.97
CA THR A 421 32.00 -32.54 2.70
C THR A 421 31.78 -31.12 3.23
N GLY A 422 30.54 -30.64 3.15
CA GLY A 422 30.10 -29.32 3.63
C GLY A 422 29.89 -29.22 5.13
N TYR A 423 29.24 -28.17 5.57
CA TYR A 423 28.87 -27.91 6.96
C TYR A 423 27.56 -27.13 7.04
N PRO A 424 26.84 -27.18 8.17
CA PRO A 424 27.17 -27.79 9.48
C PRO A 424 26.74 -29.25 9.60
N ASP A 425 25.76 -29.72 8.80
CA ASP A 425 25.07 -31.00 8.98
C ASP A 425 25.68 -32.12 8.12
N ARG A 426 26.59 -31.80 7.19
CA ARG A 426 27.24 -32.69 6.22
C ARG A 426 26.24 -33.46 5.37
N LEU A 427 25.19 -32.74 4.90
CA LEU A 427 24.21 -33.29 3.99
C LEU A 427 24.82 -33.50 2.60
N ALA A 428 24.38 -34.55 1.89
CA ALA A 428 24.88 -34.89 0.56
C ALA A 428 23.74 -34.93 -0.46
N GLY A 429 24.03 -34.51 -1.69
CA GLY A 429 23.08 -34.62 -2.79
C GLY A 429 21.76 -33.90 -2.52
N GLU A 430 20.66 -34.62 -2.72
CA GLU A 430 19.32 -34.08 -2.59
C GLU A 430 18.85 -33.89 -1.12
N GLU A 431 19.60 -34.42 -0.14
CA GLU A 431 19.34 -34.13 1.26
C GLU A 431 19.54 -32.66 1.59
N ILE A 432 20.39 -31.96 0.81
CA ILE A 432 20.56 -30.51 0.95
C ILE A 432 19.29 -29.81 0.43
N PRO A 433 18.64 -28.95 1.23
CA PRO A 433 17.46 -28.22 0.79
C PRO A 433 17.70 -27.45 -0.51
N LEU A 434 16.79 -27.55 -1.49
CA LEU A 434 16.96 -26.96 -2.81
C LEU A 434 17.30 -25.46 -2.76
N LEU A 435 16.61 -24.70 -1.89
CA LEU A 435 16.86 -23.26 -1.76
C LEU A 435 18.27 -22.97 -1.23
N ALA A 436 18.82 -23.82 -0.38
CA ALA A 436 20.22 -23.72 0.07
C ALA A 436 21.19 -24.03 -1.06
N ARG A 437 20.91 -25.04 -1.91
CA ARG A 437 21.74 -25.37 -3.10
C ARG A 437 21.79 -24.20 -4.11
N ILE A 438 20.66 -23.49 -4.28
CA ILE A 438 20.57 -22.30 -5.13
C ILE A 438 21.45 -21.17 -4.59
N VAL A 439 21.35 -20.89 -3.29
CA VAL A 439 22.13 -19.82 -2.65
C VAL A 439 23.62 -20.16 -2.63
N ALA A 440 23.99 -21.42 -2.42
CA ALA A 440 25.39 -21.87 -2.45
C ALA A 440 26.09 -21.56 -3.78
N VAL A 441 25.43 -21.76 -4.92
CA VAL A 441 25.99 -21.41 -6.24
C VAL A 441 26.16 -19.89 -6.38
N ALA A 442 25.13 -19.12 -6.00
CA ALA A 442 25.11 -17.68 -6.12
C ALA A 442 26.16 -17.00 -5.22
N ASP A 443 26.27 -17.45 -3.95
CA ASP A 443 27.24 -16.95 -2.99
C ASP A 443 28.68 -17.26 -3.44
N ALA A 444 28.95 -18.51 -3.79
CA ALA A 444 30.28 -18.91 -4.26
C ALA A 444 30.70 -18.14 -5.53
N PHE A 445 29.78 -17.90 -6.45
CA PHE A 445 30.07 -17.10 -7.65
C PHE A 445 30.40 -15.65 -7.28
N ASP A 446 29.64 -15.01 -6.42
CA ASP A 446 29.94 -13.66 -5.94
C ASP A 446 31.27 -13.62 -5.18
N ALA A 447 31.51 -14.60 -4.32
CA ALA A 447 32.77 -14.72 -3.60
C ALA A 447 33.99 -14.83 -4.52
N MET A 448 33.85 -15.51 -5.66
CA MET A 448 34.92 -15.62 -6.65
C MET A 448 35.14 -14.33 -7.47
N THR A 449 34.08 -13.58 -7.74
CA THR A 449 34.14 -12.42 -8.64
C THR A 449 34.31 -11.08 -7.92
N SER A 450 34.07 -11.04 -6.61
CA SER A 450 34.26 -9.83 -5.79
C SER A 450 35.72 -9.69 -5.32
N ASP A 451 36.14 -8.45 -5.14
CA ASP A 451 37.43 -8.13 -4.55
C ASP A 451 37.46 -8.56 -3.09
N ARG A 452 38.44 -9.40 -2.70
CA ARG A 452 38.58 -9.91 -1.33
C ARG A 452 40.04 -9.92 -0.88
N PRO A 453 40.35 -9.70 0.41
CA PRO A 453 41.73 -9.57 0.91
C PRO A 453 42.57 -10.83 0.76
N TYR A 454 41.92 -11.98 0.72
CA TYR A 454 42.59 -13.28 0.56
C TYR A 454 42.75 -13.71 -0.92
N HIS A 455 42.27 -12.91 -1.89
CA HIS A 455 42.50 -13.13 -3.29
C HIS A 455 43.91 -12.66 -3.69
N GLU A 456 44.52 -13.33 -4.67
CA GLU A 456 45.74 -12.82 -5.28
C GLU A 456 45.52 -11.40 -5.82
N ASN A 457 46.41 -10.50 -5.43
CA ASN A 457 46.30 -9.06 -5.74
C ASN A 457 45.00 -8.38 -5.24
N ARG A 458 44.25 -8.97 -4.29
CA ARG A 458 42.97 -8.49 -3.74
C ARG A 458 41.85 -8.30 -4.78
N LYS A 459 42.01 -8.82 -6.00
CA LYS A 459 41.01 -8.69 -7.07
C LYS A 459 40.23 -9.96 -7.27
N GLY A 460 38.93 -9.80 -7.52
CA GLY A 460 38.05 -10.88 -7.93
C GLY A 460 38.48 -11.50 -9.28
N ARG A 461 38.09 -12.75 -9.46
CA ARG A 461 38.36 -13.45 -10.74
C ARG A 461 37.47 -12.89 -11.85
N PRO A 462 37.89 -12.87 -13.12
CA PRO A 462 37.02 -12.57 -14.24
C PRO A 462 35.79 -13.51 -14.25
N ALA A 463 34.61 -12.99 -14.59
CA ALA A 463 33.35 -13.76 -14.60
C ALA A 463 33.48 -15.08 -15.40
N LYS A 464 34.20 -15.06 -16.54
CA LYS A 464 34.44 -16.25 -17.35
C LYS A 464 35.16 -17.36 -16.57
N ALA A 465 36.14 -17.00 -15.73
CA ALA A 465 36.86 -17.97 -14.90
C ALA A 465 35.98 -18.50 -13.75
N ALA A 466 35.13 -17.66 -13.17
CA ALA A 466 34.19 -18.07 -12.13
C ALA A 466 33.11 -19.02 -12.68
N PHE A 467 32.56 -18.77 -13.88
CA PHE A 467 31.65 -19.72 -14.54
C PHE A 467 32.29 -21.06 -14.84
N ALA A 468 33.55 -21.06 -15.32
CA ALA A 468 34.30 -22.31 -15.55
C ALA A 468 34.53 -23.08 -14.24
N GLU A 469 34.74 -22.40 -13.12
CA GLU A 469 34.86 -23.05 -11.81
C GLU A 469 33.52 -23.63 -11.35
N VAL A 470 32.40 -22.91 -11.54
CA VAL A 470 31.05 -23.46 -11.23
C VAL A 470 30.78 -24.73 -12.02
N GLU A 471 31.10 -24.74 -13.33
CA GLU A 471 30.97 -25.93 -14.19
C GLU A 471 31.84 -27.09 -13.69
N LYS A 472 33.10 -26.84 -13.37
CA LYS A 472 34.03 -27.84 -12.85
C LYS A 472 33.61 -28.45 -11.52
N GLN A 473 32.94 -27.66 -10.67
CA GLN A 473 32.51 -28.07 -9.33
C GLN A 473 31.09 -28.67 -9.32
N ALA A 474 30.42 -28.76 -10.47
CA ALA A 474 29.13 -29.45 -10.57
C ALA A 474 29.27 -30.94 -10.19
N GLY A 475 28.40 -31.45 -9.36
CA GLY A 475 28.46 -32.79 -8.80
C GLY A 475 29.49 -32.99 -7.66
N ARG A 476 30.18 -31.91 -7.25
CA ARG A 476 31.12 -31.90 -6.12
C ARG A 476 30.67 -30.86 -5.06
N GLN A 477 30.98 -29.61 -5.33
CA GLN A 477 30.52 -28.50 -4.46
C GLN A 477 29.05 -28.18 -4.72
N PHE A 478 28.65 -28.13 -5.98
CA PHE A 478 27.34 -27.66 -6.40
C PHE A 478 26.46 -28.79 -6.92
N ASP A 479 25.17 -28.65 -6.70
CA ASP A 479 24.15 -29.45 -7.36
C ASP A 479 24.33 -29.33 -8.89
N PRO A 480 24.41 -30.42 -9.64
CA PRO A 480 24.58 -30.40 -11.10
C PRO A 480 23.45 -29.62 -11.81
N ALA A 481 22.19 -29.75 -11.33
CA ALA A 481 21.05 -29.06 -11.94
C ALA A 481 21.13 -27.54 -11.68
N CYS A 482 21.44 -27.13 -10.46
CA CYS A 482 21.63 -25.72 -10.11
C CYS A 482 22.82 -25.12 -10.87
N ALA A 483 23.94 -25.83 -11.00
CA ALA A 483 25.10 -25.37 -11.76
C ALA A 483 24.76 -25.21 -13.24
N ALA A 484 24.12 -26.19 -13.88
CA ALA A 484 23.69 -26.11 -15.28
C ALA A 484 22.73 -24.95 -15.54
N ALA A 485 21.72 -24.78 -14.67
CA ALA A 485 20.76 -23.67 -14.76
C ALA A 485 21.45 -22.31 -14.59
N PHE A 486 22.42 -22.19 -13.67
CA PHE A 486 23.19 -20.96 -13.47
C PHE A 486 24.06 -20.60 -14.70
N LEU A 487 24.65 -21.59 -15.33
CA LEU A 487 25.41 -21.41 -16.56
C LEU A 487 24.52 -21.02 -17.76
N ALA A 488 23.28 -21.45 -17.79
CA ALA A 488 22.31 -21.06 -18.82
C ALA A 488 21.94 -19.56 -18.76
N ILE A 489 21.98 -18.96 -17.56
CA ILE A 489 21.62 -17.53 -17.34
C ILE A 489 22.85 -16.62 -17.25
N ARG A 490 24.02 -17.04 -17.71
CA ARG A 490 25.30 -16.30 -17.58
C ARG A 490 25.22 -14.84 -18.04
N GLU A 491 24.49 -14.56 -19.11
CA GLU A 491 24.35 -13.19 -19.63
C GLU A 491 23.58 -12.28 -18.66
N ALA A 492 22.48 -12.80 -18.08
CA ALA A 492 21.71 -12.06 -17.07
C ALA A 492 22.53 -11.82 -15.80
N VAL A 493 23.34 -12.80 -15.37
CA VAL A 493 24.25 -12.66 -14.22
C VAL A 493 25.32 -11.59 -14.50
N ILE A 494 25.93 -11.58 -15.70
CA ILE A 494 26.88 -10.55 -16.09
C ILE A 494 26.24 -9.16 -16.13
N GLN A 495 25.00 -9.07 -16.56
CA GLN A 495 24.27 -7.80 -16.55
C GLN A 495 24.08 -7.28 -15.11
N VAL A 496 23.70 -8.14 -14.17
CA VAL A 496 23.62 -7.78 -12.74
C VAL A 496 24.97 -7.30 -12.21
N MET A 497 26.08 -7.98 -12.56
CA MET A 497 27.43 -7.54 -12.15
C MET A 497 27.73 -6.12 -12.62
N LYS A 498 27.37 -5.77 -13.87
CA LYS A 498 27.62 -4.43 -14.43
C LYS A 498 26.79 -3.33 -13.74
N GLU A 499 25.55 -3.64 -13.41
CA GLU A 499 24.63 -2.69 -12.76
C GLU A 499 25.03 -2.40 -11.31
N GLU A 500 25.67 -3.36 -10.65
CA GLU A 500 26.03 -3.28 -9.23
C GLU A 500 27.49 -2.83 -8.99
N LEU A 501 28.30 -2.74 -10.03
CA LEU A 501 29.60 -2.10 -9.93
C LEU A 501 29.40 -0.58 -9.82
N PRO A 502 30.02 0.11 -8.84
CA PRO A 502 29.98 1.56 -8.81
C PRO A 502 30.52 2.08 -10.14
N SER A 503 29.72 2.91 -10.84
CA SER A 503 30.20 3.62 -12.02
C SER A 503 31.44 4.42 -11.61
N SER A 504 32.55 4.24 -12.32
CA SER A 504 33.82 4.93 -12.06
C SER A 504 33.72 6.46 -12.15
N ASP A 505 32.54 7.00 -12.51
CA ASP A 505 32.24 8.43 -12.63
C ASP A 505 31.35 9.00 -11.50
N ALA A 506 30.89 8.20 -10.55
CA ALA A 506 30.27 8.72 -9.34
C ALA A 506 31.38 9.08 -8.34
N GLY A 507 31.90 10.31 -8.48
CA GLY A 507 32.82 10.87 -7.51
C GLY A 507 32.34 10.60 -6.09
N SER A 508 33.22 10.10 -5.27
CA SER A 508 33.16 9.86 -3.83
C SER A 508 32.13 10.79 -3.17
N ALA A 509 30.88 10.35 -3.04
CA ALA A 509 29.97 10.91 -2.05
C ALA A 509 30.42 10.37 -0.69
N VAL A 510 31.52 10.91 -0.21
CA VAL A 510 31.88 10.89 1.21
C VAL A 510 30.68 11.51 1.91
N LEU A 511 29.98 10.73 2.72
CA LEU A 511 29.06 11.27 3.70
C LEU A 511 29.82 12.39 4.45
N PRO A 512 29.28 13.62 4.54
CA PRO A 512 29.97 14.66 5.27
C PRO A 512 30.20 14.15 6.70
N PRO A 513 31.38 14.41 7.28
CA PRO A 513 31.65 14.04 8.65
C PRO A 513 30.57 14.70 9.51
N LEU A 514 29.96 13.94 10.41
CA LEU A 514 29.16 14.46 11.50
C LEU A 514 30.04 15.47 12.24
N ASN A 515 29.85 16.75 11.95
CA ASN A 515 30.49 17.83 12.69
C ASN A 515 30.06 17.72 14.14
N SER A 516 30.95 17.15 14.94
CA SER A 516 31.05 17.48 16.36
C SER A 516 31.46 18.94 16.45
N HIS A 517 30.65 19.73 17.11
CA HIS A 517 30.78 21.14 17.52
C HIS A 517 29.83 22.10 16.78
N GLU A 518 28.59 22.06 17.21
CA GLU A 518 27.84 23.28 17.46
C GLU A 518 27.47 23.29 18.95
N THR A 519 28.11 24.24 19.62
CA THR A 519 27.98 24.57 21.03
C THR A 519 26.50 24.82 21.36
N ALA A 520 26.04 24.09 22.37
CA ALA A 520 24.82 24.40 23.08
C ALA A 520 24.91 25.80 23.66
N ASP A 521 24.08 26.71 23.17
CA ASP A 521 23.79 27.95 23.85
C ASP A 521 22.31 27.97 24.25
N GLN A 522 22.13 27.88 25.53
CA GLN A 522 21.04 28.39 26.38
C GLN A 522 19.58 28.07 25.97
N ALA A 523 19.06 26.97 26.52
CA ALA A 523 17.66 26.91 26.91
C ALA A 523 17.56 26.67 28.41
N HIS A 524 17.24 27.74 29.13
CA HIS A 524 16.87 27.76 30.54
C HIS A 524 15.66 26.86 30.80
N PHE A 525 15.86 25.82 31.60
CA PHE A 525 14.77 25.14 32.33
C PHE A 525 14.79 25.65 33.78
N PRO A 526 13.68 26.12 34.31
CA PRO A 526 13.63 26.49 35.74
C PRO A 526 13.57 25.21 36.58
N THR A 527 14.63 25.04 37.39
CA THR A 527 14.63 24.14 38.52
C THR A 527 13.66 24.65 39.60
N ASN A 528 12.64 23.89 39.92
CA ASN A 528 11.93 24.00 41.18
C ASN A 528 12.45 22.94 42.15
N ALA A 529 13.34 23.37 43.04
CA ALA A 529 13.55 22.73 44.33
C ALA A 529 12.57 23.36 45.33
N HIS A 530 11.84 22.55 46.05
CA HIS A 530 11.57 22.62 47.49
C HIS A 530 10.26 21.87 47.81
N LEU A 531 10.42 20.92 48.68
CA LEU A 531 9.79 20.61 49.98
C LEU A 531 9.76 19.09 50.07
N GLY A 532 10.42 18.37 50.97
CA GLY A 532 10.52 18.61 52.38
C GLY A 532 9.42 17.86 53.14
N GLY A 533 9.74 16.75 53.72
CA GLY A 533 8.87 15.98 54.60
C GLY A 533 9.02 14.49 54.39
#